data_a3405d91b22dcf735199493d6864e2be
#
_entry.id   a3405d91b22dcf735199493d6864e2be
#
_cell.length_a   1.000
_cell.length_b   1.000
_cell.length_c   1.000
_cell.angle_alpha   90.00
_cell.angle_beta   90.00
_cell.angle_gamma   90.00
#
_symmetry.space_group_name_H-M   'P 1'
#
loop_
_entity.id
_entity.type
_entity.pdbx_description
1 polymer ?
#
loop_
_entity_poly.entity_id
_entity_poly.type
_entity_poly.pdbx_seq_one_letter_code
_entity_poly.pdbx_strand_id
1 'polypeptide(L)'
;MKILKYLVAFGAVASLTTGCIKEELPTSYVSNEQMAESPAALVNGMNAWLTTYDTMGAGEHYDFGWPGICMGTDALTPDVAVTEYGYDNGFLYWRGVTNDLSQEGSAPRFIWNFCYSLINMANTLIGQIDPNSMSTTQQEYLGQALVYRAMAYFHLARIFEYKGTEHGVWDGLSVPIVDENTTELMGRRNPRVETSKLYDELILPDLQNAVKYLEGYTRPAKNKVNQAVAYGMLARVYLQLEQWKDAEEAATKAIELSGATPLTEAQWMNPTTGFNDISTSSWMWGIVVTADNRVVTTGVCNFVSFMSPEATYGYSAAGGWASAKQIDAALFAKIPDTDWRKRSWVNPDREKYPYSYYQTSLDQETWEGSIQDYTSFKFRPGEGNGVTFSVGSVADFPLMRVEEMYLIQAEAAGMQNLSRGKELLESFVQTNRNPSFRSMASDAKAFQDEVFLQRQIEFWGEGIIMFDYKRLDKPQFKGYEGTNHFVESRYNSPDGNAPWTTLPLPLAEVSANTILKDQQNPDPVLYRGSLWR
;
A
#
# COMPACT_ATOMS: atom_id res chain seq x y z
N MET A 1 0.40 76.56 19.03
CA MET A 1 -0.82 76.14 18.30
C MET A 1 -0.62 75.27 17.08
N LYS A 2 0.61 74.83 16.75
CA LYS A 2 0.83 73.92 15.58
C LYS A 2 1.06 72.44 15.94
N ILE A 3 1.32 72.11 17.21
CA ILE A 3 1.55 70.72 17.66
C ILE A 3 0.23 69.97 17.96
N LEU A 4 -0.84 70.69 18.29
CA LEU A 4 -2.14 70.06 18.61
C LEU A 4 -2.90 69.56 17.35
N LYS A 5 -2.54 70.04 16.14
CA LYS A 5 -3.16 69.59 14.87
C LYS A 5 -2.66 68.24 14.36
N TYR A 6 -1.47 67.85 14.79
CA TYR A 6 -0.87 66.54 14.33
C TYR A 6 -1.25 65.40 15.26
N LEU A 7 -1.64 65.65 16.51
CA LEU A 7 -2.11 64.59 17.42
C LEU A 7 -3.53 64.13 17.12
N VAL A 8 -4.38 64.99 16.54
CA VAL A 8 -5.73 64.58 16.12
C VAL A 8 -5.75 63.84 14.80
N ALA A 9 -4.76 64.05 13.93
CA ALA A 9 -4.63 63.32 12.64
C ALA A 9 -4.08 61.90 12.83
N PHE A 10 -3.26 61.66 13.89
CA PHE A 10 -2.72 60.33 14.18
C PHE A 10 -3.70 59.43 14.93
N GLY A 11 -4.62 60.00 15.69
CA GLY A 11 -5.70 59.27 16.37
C GLY A 11 -6.82 58.77 15.46
N ALA A 12 -7.03 59.44 14.31
CA ALA A 12 -8.07 59.06 13.35
C ALA A 12 -7.64 57.98 12.32
N VAL A 13 -6.33 57.71 12.22
CA VAL A 13 -5.82 56.65 11.33
C VAL A 13 -5.68 55.30 12.05
N ALA A 14 -5.57 55.31 13.39
CA ALA A 14 -5.47 54.09 14.21
C ALA A 14 -6.80 53.36 14.47
N SER A 15 -7.93 53.96 14.11
CA SER A 15 -9.26 53.38 14.34
C SER A 15 -9.94 52.80 13.09
N LEU A 16 -9.19 52.68 11.95
CA LEU A 16 -9.73 52.12 10.70
C LEU A 16 -9.09 50.79 10.27
N THR A 17 -8.28 50.14 11.13
CA THR A 17 -7.63 48.88 10.78
C THR A 17 -8.10 47.65 11.57
N THR A 18 -9.29 47.72 12.20
CA THR A 18 -9.97 46.53 12.72
C THR A 18 -11.09 46.10 11.77
N GLY A 19 -10.80 46.03 10.49
CA GLY A 19 -11.59 45.25 9.58
C GLY A 19 -11.18 43.79 9.77
N CYS A 20 -12.05 42.98 10.35
CA CYS A 20 -11.95 41.55 10.21
C CYS A 20 -11.89 41.25 8.70
N ILE A 21 -10.73 40.90 8.20
CA ILE A 21 -10.61 40.23 6.87
C ILE A 21 -11.33 38.90 7.10
N LYS A 22 -12.59 38.82 6.72
CA LYS A 22 -13.22 37.53 6.49
C LYS A 22 -12.50 36.97 5.29
N GLU A 23 -11.75 35.89 5.52
CA GLU A 23 -11.18 35.07 4.47
C GLU A 23 -12.36 34.51 3.65
N GLU A 24 -12.67 35.11 2.51
CA GLU A 24 -13.61 34.52 1.56
C GLU A 24 -12.88 33.41 0.85
N LEU A 25 -13.11 32.18 1.31
CA LEU A 25 -12.66 30.99 0.61
C LEU A 25 -13.24 30.97 -0.80
N PRO A 26 -12.48 30.61 -1.83
CA PRO A 26 -13.01 30.43 -3.18
C PRO A 26 -14.26 29.54 -3.13
N THR A 27 -15.30 29.88 -3.89
CA THR A 27 -16.59 29.17 -3.93
C THR A 27 -16.48 27.68 -4.37
N SER A 28 -15.31 27.25 -4.82
CA SER A 28 -14.99 25.87 -5.14
C SER A 28 -14.31 25.10 -3.98
N TYR A 29 -14.03 25.76 -2.86
CA TYR A 29 -13.42 25.13 -1.66
C TYR A 29 -14.51 24.80 -0.67
N VAL A 30 -14.74 23.52 -0.43
CA VAL A 30 -15.53 23.06 0.72
C VAL A 30 -14.63 23.19 1.95
N SER A 31 -14.98 24.01 2.94
CA SER A 31 -14.18 24.13 4.18
C SER A 31 -14.19 22.80 4.93
N ASN A 32 -13.14 22.55 5.72
CA ASN A 32 -13.09 21.37 6.60
C ASN A 32 -14.33 21.29 7.52
N GLU A 33 -14.88 22.43 7.93
CA GLU A 33 -16.12 22.52 8.72
C GLU A 33 -17.34 22.07 7.89
N GLN A 34 -17.46 22.47 6.62
CA GLN A 34 -18.55 22.04 5.74
C GLN A 34 -18.42 20.57 5.34
N MET A 35 -17.20 20.04 5.19
CA MET A 35 -16.97 18.61 5.00
C MET A 35 -17.34 17.81 6.25
N ALA A 36 -17.05 18.33 7.44
CA ALA A 36 -17.38 17.71 8.70
C ALA A 36 -18.90 17.58 8.94
N GLU A 37 -19.72 18.42 8.32
CA GLU A 37 -21.19 18.37 8.45
C GLU A 37 -21.86 17.27 7.60
N SER A 38 -21.10 16.57 6.71
CA SER A 38 -21.66 15.55 5.82
C SER A 38 -20.88 14.23 5.90
N PRO A 39 -21.42 13.18 6.56
CA PRO A 39 -20.81 11.85 6.59
C PRO A 39 -20.48 11.28 5.20
N ALA A 40 -21.33 11.55 4.20
CA ALA A 40 -21.06 11.14 2.82
C ALA A 40 -19.83 11.82 2.23
N ALA A 41 -19.62 13.12 2.52
CA ALA A 41 -18.45 13.85 2.06
C ALA A 41 -17.16 13.34 2.72
N LEU A 42 -17.21 12.98 4.01
CA LEU A 42 -16.07 12.38 4.71
C LEU A 42 -15.67 11.02 4.14
N VAL A 43 -16.65 10.13 3.84
CA VAL A 43 -16.36 8.86 3.16
C VAL A 43 -15.76 9.08 1.77
N ASN A 44 -16.26 10.05 1.02
CA ASN A 44 -15.70 10.40 -0.29
C ASN A 44 -14.29 11.00 -0.14
N GLY A 45 -14.07 11.83 0.89
CA GLY A 45 -12.77 12.40 1.23
C GLY A 45 -11.72 11.34 1.54
N MET A 46 -12.05 10.34 2.38
CA MET A 46 -11.15 9.21 2.66
C MET A 46 -10.79 8.43 1.40
N ASN A 47 -11.75 8.23 0.50
CA ASN A 47 -11.50 7.56 -0.77
C ASN A 47 -10.60 8.41 -1.70
N ALA A 48 -10.84 9.72 -1.79
CA ALA A 48 -10.00 10.63 -2.57
C ALA A 48 -8.58 10.78 -1.98
N TRP A 49 -8.44 10.68 -0.66
CA TRP A 49 -7.14 10.73 0.02
C TRP A 49 -6.18 9.66 -0.50
N LEU A 50 -6.69 8.49 -0.89
CA LEU A 50 -5.87 7.37 -1.38
C LEU A 50 -5.09 7.72 -2.66
N THR A 51 -5.49 8.75 -3.43
CA THR A 51 -4.81 9.24 -4.63
C THR A 51 -4.26 10.66 -4.47
N THR A 52 -4.12 11.16 -3.24
CA THR A 52 -3.60 12.51 -3.02
C THR A 52 -2.11 12.56 -3.30
N TYR A 53 -1.69 13.48 -4.16
CA TYR A 53 -0.29 13.77 -4.43
C TYR A 53 0.26 14.79 -3.44
N ASP A 54 1.55 14.64 -3.07
CA ASP A 54 2.32 15.56 -2.23
C ASP A 54 1.70 15.76 -0.83
N THR A 55 1.36 14.66 -0.19
CA THR A 55 0.78 14.65 1.16
C THR A 55 1.74 15.18 2.23
N MET A 56 3.05 15.20 1.95
CA MET A 56 4.08 15.75 2.82
C MET A 56 4.38 17.24 2.55
N GLY A 57 3.91 17.80 1.42
CA GLY A 57 4.28 19.15 0.99
C GLY A 57 5.77 19.30 0.65
N ALA A 58 6.44 18.21 0.26
CA ALA A 58 7.88 18.16 -0.01
C ALA A 58 8.22 18.05 -1.51
N GLY A 59 7.20 17.87 -2.36
CA GLY A 59 7.38 17.70 -3.81
C GLY A 59 8.01 16.37 -4.20
N GLU A 60 7.98 15.36 -3.31
CA GLU A 60 8.55 14.05 -3.61
C GLU A 60 7.71 13.32 -4.66
N HIS A 61 8.34 12.84 -5.72
CA HIS A 61 7.63 12.25 -6.86
C HIS A 61 6.97 10.91 -6.56
N TYR A 62 7.39 10.21 -5.52
CA TYR A 62 6.79 8.96 -5.05
C TYR A 62 5.62 9.17 -4.07
N ASP A 63 5.37 10.42 -3.62
CA ASP A 63 4.23 10.75 -2.76
C ASP A 63 2.97 10.93 -3.61
N PHE A 64 2.47 9.83 -4.15
CA PHE A 64 1.20 9.77 -4.90
C PHE A 64 0.15 8.90 -4.20
N GLY A 65 0.10 9.01 -2.89
CA GLY A 65 -0.89 8.36 -2.06
C GLY A 65 -0.60 6.89 -1.79
N TRP A 66 -1.66 6.11 -1.58
CA TRP A 66 -1.55 4.69 -1.21
C TRP A 66 -0.74 3.85 -2.20
N PRO A 67 -0.92 3.98 -3.52
CA PRO A 67 -0.10 3.24 -4.48
C PRO A 67 1.41 3.55 -4.35
N GLY A 68 1.78 4.77 -3.96
CA GLY A 68 3.16 5.15 -3.66
C GLY A 68 3.71 4.40 -2.44
N ILE A 69 2.91 4.29 -1.38
CA ILE A 69 3.26 3.48 -0.19
C ILE A 69 3.42 2.01 -0.56
N CYS A 70 2.49 1.43 -1.32
CA CYS A 70 2.55 0.04 -1.76
C CYS A 70 3.83 -0.25 -2.56
N MET A 71 4.15 0.62 -3.50
CA MET A 71 5.34 0.48 -4.33
C MET A 71 6.63 0.62 -3.51
N GLY A 72 6.67 1.56 -2.55
CA GLY A 72 7.79 1.73 -1.63
C GLY A 72 8.01 0.50 -0.77
N THR A 73 6.94 -0.08 -0.21
CA THR A 73 7.05 -1.31 0.61
C THR A 73 7.53 -2.51 -0.20
N ASP A 74 7.10 -2.66 -1.46
CA ASP A 74 7.60 -3.72 -2.34
C ASP A 74 9.09 -3.52 -2.69
N ALA A 75 9.55 -2.29 -2.88
CA ALA A 75 10.97 -2.00 -3.11
C ALA A 75 11.88 -2.38 -1.92
N LEU A 76 11.34 -2.46 -0.70
CA LEU A 76 12.06 -2.97 0.47
C LEU A 76 12.29 -4.48 0.41
N THR A 77 11.54 -5.22 -0.39
CA THR A 77 11.69 -6.68 -0.56
C THR A 77 12.73 -7.03 -1.62
N PRO A 78 13.21 -8.28 -1.67
CA PRO A 78 14.01 -8.75 -2.80
C PRO A 78 13.19 -8.88 -4.09
N ASP A 79 11.87 -9.06 -4.02
CA ASP A 79 11.03 -9.46 -5.15
C ASP A 79 10.99 -8.44 -6.30
N VAL A 80 11.14 -7.13 -5.96
CA VAL A 80 11.20 -6.04 -6.95
C VAL A 80 12.63 -5.55 -7.09
N ALA A 81 13.24 -5.83 -8.23
CA ALA A 81 14.57 -5.36 -8.57
C ALA A 81 14.52 -4.04 -9.36
N VAL A 82 15.36 -3.10 -8.94
CA VAL A 82 15.69 -1.88 -9.68
C VAL A 82 17.15 -2.00 -10.09
N THR A 83 17.43 -2.02 -11.39
CA THR A 83 18.73 -2.46 -11.92
C THR A 83 19.71 -1.34 -12.16
N GLU A 84 19.24 -0.11 -12.32
CA GLU A 84 20.07 1.05 -12.65
C GLU A 84 19.73 2.27 -11.78
N TYR A 85 20.69 3.18 -11.71
CA TYR A 85 20.53 4.47 -11.06
C TYR A 85 19.92 5.46 -12.05
N GLY A 86 18.58 5.55 -12.07
CA GLY A 86 17.84 6.47 -12.92
C GLY A 86 17.43 7.77 -12.24
N TYR A 87 16.64 8.56 -12.92
CA TYR A 87 16.12 9.82 -12.41
C TYR A 87 15.05 9.62 -11.32
N ASP A 88 14.46 8.43 -11.21
CA ASP A 88 13.47 8.08 -10.18
C ASP A 88 14.11 7.77 -8.81
N ASN A 89 15.04 8.59 -8.39
CA ASN A 89 15.77 8.42 -7.12
C ASN A 89 14.85 8.07 -5.94
N GLY A 90 13.58 8.49 -5.94
CA GLY A 90 12.61 8.21 -4.90
C GLY A 90 12.48 6.73 -4.57
N PHE A 91 12.43 5.85 -5.58
CA PHE A 91 12.38 4.41 -5.34
C PHE A 91 13.70 3.77 -5.01
N LEU A 92 14.77 4.29 -5.56
CA LEU A 92 16.11 3.84 -5.19
C LEU A 92 16.41 4.09 -3.72
N TYR A 93 15.80 5.09 -3.12
CA TYR A 93 15.96 5.38 -1.68
C TYR A 93 15.28 4.35 -0.77
N TRP A 94 14.24 3.66 -1.25
CA TRP A 94 13.56 2.61 -0.50
C TRP A 94 14.20 1.23 -0.66
N ARG A 95 15.36 1.13 -1.30
CA ARG A 95 16.02 -0.15 -1.62
C ARG A 95 16.65 -0.88 -0.45
N GLY A 96 16.67 -0.31 0.73
CA GLY A 96 17.30 -0.90 1.93
C GLY A 96 17.78 0.16 2.91
N VAL A 97 18.99 0.02 3.45
CA VAL A 97 19.53 0.90 4.50
C VAL A 97 20.02 2.25 3.95
N THR A 98 19.11 3.07 3.51
CA THR A 98 19.34 4.43 2.99
C THR A 98 18.91 5.49 4.00
N ASN A 99 19.38 6.74 3.81
CA ASN A 99 19.03 7.84 4.70
C ASN A 99 17.51 8.16 4.65
N ASP A 100 16.83 7.85 3.55
CA ASP A 100 15.39 8.07 3.45
C ASP A 100 14.56 7.18 4.38
N LEU A 101 15.12 6.07 4.84
CA LEU A 101 14.49 5.20 5.82
C LEU A 101 14.85 5.59 7.27
N SER A 102 15.70 6.61 7.48
CA SER A 102 16.04 7.11 8.82
C SER A 102 14.89 7.91 9.43
N GLN A 103 14.99 8.22 10.72
CA GLN A 103 13.99 9.06 11.40
C GLN A 103 13.82 10.47 10.78
N GLU A 104 14.86 10.99 10.11
CA GLU A 104 14.86 12.27 9.39
C GLU A 104 14.40 12.11 7.93
N GLY A 105 14.32 10.87 7.47
CA GLY A 105 14.01 10.52 6.10
C GLY A 105 12.55 10.77 5.72
N SER A 106 12.31 10.78 4.43
CA SER A 106 10.98 11.04 3.88
C SER A 106 10.07 9.81 3.94
N ALA A 107 10.58 8.59 3.87
CA ALA A 107 9.74 7.39 3.86
C ALA A 107 8.93 7.18 5.16
N PRO A 108 9.52 7.22 6.38
CA PRO A 108 8.73 7.13 7.60
C PRO A 108 7.72 8.26 7.73
N ARG A 109 8.10 9.49 7.36
CA ARG A 109 7.22 10.66 7.40
C ARG A 109 6.05 10.53 6.44
N PHE A 110 6.28 10.05 5.23
CA PHE A 110 5.25 9.83 4.23
C PHE A 110 4.17 8.86 4.75
N ILE A 111 4.59 7.66 5.17
CA ILE A 111 3.65 6.63 5.66
C ILE A 111 2.90 7.12 6.90
N TRP A 112 3.61 7.72 7.85
CA TRP A 112 3.03 8.24 9.09
C TRP A 112 1.97 9.30 8.83
N ASN A 113 2.33 10.36 8.11
CA ASN A 113 1.42 11.46 7.83
C ASN A 113 0.21 11.00 7.02
N PHE A 114 0.44 10.16 6.02
CA PHE A 114 -0.64 9.61 5.20
C PHE A 114 -1.66 8.83 6.03
N CYS A 115 -1.17 7.88 6.83
CA CYS A 115 -2.03 7.02 7.63
C CYS A 115 -2.75 7.80 8.74
N TYR A 116 -2.05 8.68 9.48
CA TYR A 116 -2.71 9.47 10.54
C TYR A 116 -3.68 10.51 9.99
N SER A 117 -3.47 11.04 8.79
CA SER A 117 -4.47 11.89 8.14
C SER A 117 -5.74 11.09 7.79
N LEU A 118 -5.59 9.86 7.29
CA LEU A 118 -6.73 8.97 7.03
C LEU A 118 -7.46 8.60 8.33
N ILE A 119 -6.73 8.30 9.40
CA ILE A 119 -7.27 8.04 10.74
C ILE A 119 -8.05 9.25 11.24
N ASN A 120 -7.52 10.46 11.09
CA ASN A 120 -8.19 11.68 11.53
C ASN A 120 -9.51 11.92 10.79
N MET A 121 -9.54 11.68 9.46
CA MET A 121 -10.80 11.75 8.69
C MET A 121 -11.82 10.72 9.17
N ALA A 122 -11.38 9.49 9.43
CA ALA A 122 -12.24 8.44 9.97
C ALA A 122 -12.76 8.80 11.37
N ASN A 123 -11.90 9.27 12.29
CA ASN A 123 -12.27 9.70 13.63
C ASN A 123 -13.28 10.86 13.60
N THR A 124 -13.11 11.81 12.67
CA THR A 124 -14.07 12.92 12.49
C THR A 124 -15.46 12.39 12.16
N LEU A 125 -15.57 11.40 11.28
CA LEU A 125 -16.88 10.79 10.95
C LEU A 125 -17.42 9.97 12.11
N ILE A 126 -16.59 9.14 12.74
CA ILE A 126 -16.98 8.27 13.86
C ILE A 126 -17.53 9.12 15.02
N GLY A 127 -16.86 10.23 15.36
CA GLY A 127 -17.28 11.13 16.43
C GLY A 127 -18.61 11.89 16.18
N GLN A 128 -19.08 11.93 14.92
CA GLN A 128 -20.35 12.58 14.56
C GLN A 128 -21.56 11.65 14.65
N ILE A 129 -21.36 10.34 14.72
CA ILE A 129 -22.45 9.37 14.67
C ILE A 129 -22.63 8.73 16.04
N ASP A 130 -23.82 8.95 16.65
CA ASP A 130 -24.22 8.23 17.87
C ASP A 130 -24.66 6.81 17.50
N PRO A 131 -23.92 5.77 17.91
CA PRO A 131 -24.23 4.38 17.58
C PRO A 131 -25.57 3.89 18.15
N ASN A 132 -26.15 4.61 19.13
CA ASN A 132 -27.42 4.23 19.74
C ASN A 132 -28.66 4.82 19.01
N SER A 133 -28.45 5.79 18.12
CA SER A 133 -29.56 6.49 17.44
C SER A 133 -29.36 6.67 15.94
N MET A 134 -28.38 5.98 15.33
CA MET A 134 -28.02 6.11 13.93
C MET A 134 -29.07 5.50 12.97
N SER A 135 -29.26 6.16 11.83
CA SER A 135 -30.02 5.63 10.69
C SER A 135 -29.22 4.56 9.95
N THR A 136 -29.88 3.76 9.10
CA THR A 136 -29.22 2.76 8.22
C THR A 136 -28.10 3.39 7.39
N THR A 137 -28.33 4.55 6.79
CA THR A 137 -27.32 5.27 6.00
C THR A 137 -26.13 5.70 6.86
N GLN A 138 -26.35 6.14 8.10
CA GLN A 138 -25.26 6.46 9.03
C GLN A 138 -24.48 5.19 9.44
N GLN A 139 -25.16 4.04 9.61
CA GLN A 139 -24.49 2.76 9.83
C GLN A 139 -23.54 2.41 8.69
N GLU A 140 -23.99 2.57 7.44
CA GLU A 140 -23.20 2.30 6.25
C GLU A 140 -21.95 3.21 6.18
N TYR A 141 -22.08 4.49 6.50
CA TYR A 141 -20.95 5.40 6.57
C TYR A 141 -19.99 5.09 7.71
N LEU A 142 -20.53 4.80 8.89
CA LEU A 142 -19.74 4.39 10.05
C LEU A 142 -18.94 3.11 9.75
N GLY A 143 -19.58 2.09 9.18
CA GLY A 143 -18.92 0.86 8.78
C GLY A 143 -17.76 1.08 7.82
N GLN A 144 -17.92 1.97 6.85
CA GLN A 144 -16.84 2.33 5.93
C GLN A 144 -15.69 3.06 6.65
N ALA A 145 -15.97 4.02 7.52
CA ALA A 145 -14.96 4.76 8.28
C ALA A 145 -14.13 3.84 9.18
N LEU A 146 -14.79 2.88 9.85
CA LEU A 146 -14.12 1.89 10.69
C LEU A 146 -13.15 1.02 9.88
N VAL A 147 -13.50 0.63 8.64
CA VAL A 147 -12.57 -0.10 7.78
C VAL A 147 -11.37 0.76 7.37
N TYR A 148 -11.56 2.04 7.03
CA TYR A 148 -10.44 2.93 6.70
C TYR A 148 -9.52 3.15 7.90
N ARG A 149 -10.08 3.35 9.11
CA ARG A 149 -9.28 3.49 10.34
C ARG A 149 -8.49 2.24 10.65
N ALA A 150 -9.14 1.09 10.60
CA ALA A 150 -8.49 -0.20 10.81
C ALA A 150 -7.41 -0.49 9.76
N MET A 151 -7.64 -0.18 8.47
CA MET A 151 -6.64 -0.32 7.41
C MET A 151 -5.40 0.51 7.70
N ALA A 152 -5.57 1.77 8.07
CA ALA A 152 -4.45 2.67 8.36
C ALA A 152 -3.66 2.20 9.59
N TYR A 153 -4.32 1.83 10.69
CA TYR A 153 -3.65 1.28 11.87
C TYR A 153 -2.99 -0.07 11.62
N PHE A 154 -3.61 -0.95 10.86
CA PHE A 154 -3.03 -2.23 10.48
C PHE A 154 -1.75 -2.06 9.65
N HIS A 155 -1.71 -1.03 8.81
CA HIS A 155 -0.51 -0.70 8.04
C HIS A 155 0.59 -0.13 8.94
N LEU A 156 0.25 0.85 9.78
CA LEU A 156 1.18 1.45 10.76
C LEU A 156 1.74 0.40 11.73
N ALA A 157 0.89 -0.49 12.25
CA ALA A 157 1.32 -1.57 13.14
C ALA A 157 2.45 -2.38 12.49
N ARG A 158 2.24 -2.85 11.27
CA ARG A 158 3.19 -3.73 10.58
C ARG A 158 4.48 -3.02 10.14
N ILE A 159 4.44 -1.69 9.93
CA ILE A 159 5.63 -0.91 9.58
C ILE A 159 6.45 -0.51 10.80
N PHE A 160 5.79 -0.08 11.88
CA PHE A 160 6.46 0.52 13.03
C PHE A 160 6.60 -0.41 14.24
N GLU A 161 5.97 -1.58 14.24
CA GLU A 161 6.19 -2.58 15.28
C GLU A 161 7.62 -3.10 15.20
N TYR A 162 8.36 -2.96 16.29
CA TYR A 162 9.67 -3.57 16.43
C TYR A 162 9.55 -4.94 17.07
N LYS A 163 10.02 -5.94 16.35
CA LYS A 163 10.15 -7.33 16.85
C LYS A 163 11.62 -7.69 16.95
N GLY A 164 12.25 -7.35 18.03
CA GLY A 164 13.66 -7.68 18.27
C GLY A 164 13.93 -7.91 19.74
N THR A 165 14.71 -8.92 20.04
CA THR A 165 15.11 -9.26 21.42
C THR A 165 16.29 -8.42 21.92
N GLU A 166 16.95 -7.69 21.05
CA GLU A 166 18.20 -6.99 21.35
C GLU A 166 18.01 -5.67 22.10
N HIS A 167 16.83 -5.09 22.05
CA HIS A 167 16.56 -3.75 22.60
C HIS A 167 15.51 -3.72 23.72
N GLY A 168 15.01 -4.86 24.16
CA GLY A 168 14.25 -5.16 25.40
C GLY A 168 13.09 -4.23 25.81
N VAL A 169 13.19 -2.93 25.55
CA VAL A 169 12.22 -1.91 25.99
C VAL A 169 11.17 -1.61 24.92
N TRP A 170 11.46 -1.95 23.66
CA TRP A 170 10.60 -1.61 22.52
C TRP A 170 9.95 -2.83 21.86
N ASP A 171 10.25 -4.01 22.34
CA ASP A 171 9.67 -5.24 21.83
C ASP A 171 8.14 -5.20 21.95
N GLY A 172 7.48 -5.36 20.80
CA GLY A 172 6.04 -5.39 20.71
C GLY A 172 5.33 -4.03 20.79
N LEU A 173 6.06 -2.90 20.85
CA LEU A 173 5.42 -1.58 20.75
C LEU A 173 5.10 -1.25 19.30
N SER A 174 3.83 -0.83 19.09
CA SER A 174 3.32 -0.34 17.82
C SER A 174 3.37 1.19 17.74
N VAL A 175 2.27 1.85 17.51
CA VAL A 175 2.14 3.30 17.36
C VAL A 175 1.18 3.87 18.43
N PRO A 176 1.16 5.17 18.67
CA PRO A 176 0.14 5.80 19.53
C PRO A 176 -1.25 5.60 18.97
N ILE A 177 -2.24 5.34 19.84
CA ILE A 177 -3.65 5.34 19.46
C ILE A 177 -4.16 6.79 19.50
N VAL A 178 -4.76 7.23 18.40
CA VAL A 178 -5.50 8.47 18.25
C VAL A 178 -6.90 8.10 17.79
N ASP A 179 -7.89 8.30 18.62
CA ASP A 179 -9.29 8.01 18.36
C ASP A 179 -10.13 9.30 18.29
N GLU A 180 -11.43 9.17 18.12
CA GLU A 180 -12.38 10.30 18.07
C GLU A 180 -12.48 11.12 19.36
N ASN A 181 -11.94 10.62 20.47
CA ASN A 181 -11.93 11.29 21.79
C ASN A 181 -10.57 11.91 22.09
N THR A 182 -9.55 11.68 21.28
CA THR A 182 -8.20 12.15 21.50
C THR A 182 -8.08 13.64 21.19
N THR A 183 -7.84 14.46 22.21
CA THR A 183 -7.62 15.89 22.06
C THR A 183 -6.17 16.21 21.68
N GLU A 184 -5.92 17.42 21.14
CA GLU A 184 -4.56 17.89 20.82
C GLU A 184 -3.61 17.80 22.06
N LEU A 185 -4.13 18.15 23.24
CA LEU A 185 -3.33 18.09 24.47
C LEU A 185 -2.93 16.65 24.83
N MET A 186 -3.84 15.69 24.65
CA MET A 186 -3.56 14.26 24.84
C MET A 186 -2.53 13.77 23.82
N GLY A 187 -2.66 14.17 22.56
CA GLY A 187 -1.75 13.80 21.47
C GLY A 187 -0.29 14.21 21.72
N ARG A 188 -0.05 15.35 22.39
CA ARG A 188 1.31 15.83 22.71
C ARG A 188 2.09 14.95 23.70
N ARG A 189 1.44 14.01 24.37
CA ARG A 189 2.02 13.07 25.34
C ARG A 189 1.44 11.68 25.20
N ASN A 190 1.18 11.25 23.98
CA ASN A 190 0.58 9.97 23.65
C ASN A 190 1.68 8.92 23.41
N PRO A 191 1.87 7.95 24.32
CA PRO A 191 2.91 6.92 24.14
C PRO A 191 2.50 5.93 23.05
N ARG A 192 3.49 5.20 22.55
CA ARG A 192 3.24 3.95 21.81
C ARG A 192 2.50 2.95 22.71
N VAL A 193 1.69 2.13 22.09
CA VAL A 193 1.01 1.02 22.79
C VAL A 193 1.60 -0.32 22.38
N GLU A 194 1.39 -1.33 23.20
CA GLU A 194 1.68 -2.72 22.83
C GLU A 194 0.88 -3.08 21.58
N THR A 195 1.48 -3.81 20.65
CA THR A 195 0.86 -4.19 19.38
C THR A 195 -0.40 -5.00 19.63
N SER A 196 -0.40 -5.94 20.59
CA SER A 196 -1.59 -6.70 20.99
C SER A 196 -2.76 -5.77 21.37
N LYS A 197 -2.47 -4.74 22.17
CA LYS A 197 -3.48 -3.75 22.56
C LYS A 197 -4.08 -3.02 21.37
N LEU A 198 -3.26 -2.61 20.38
CA LEU A 198 -3.75 -1.96 19.18
C LEU A 198 -4.68 -2.88 18.37
N TYR A 199 -4.35 -4.17 18.27
CA TYR A 199 -5.19 -5.15 17.60
C TYR A 199 -6.49 -5.44 18.37
N ASP A 200 -6.41 -5.68 19.67
CA ASP A 200 -7.52 -6.14 20.47
C ASP A 200 -8.51 -5.02 20.84
N GLU A 201 -8.02 -3.79 21.06
CA GLU A 201 -8.86 -2.69 21.52
C GLU A 201 -9.34 -1.76 20.38
N LEU A 202 -8.71 -1.82 19.17
CA LEU A 202 -9.07 -0.93 18.07
C LEU A 202 -9.28 -1.66 16.75
N ILE A 203 -8.27 -2.33 16.19
CA ILE A 203 -8.35 -2.85 14.81
C ILE A 203 -9.43 -3.93 14.68
N LEU A 204 -9.43 -4.94 15.55
CA LEU A 204 -10.43 -6.02 15.52
C LEU A 204 -11.84 -5.52 15.85
N PRO A 205 -12.06 -4.73 16.91
CA PRO A 205 -13.38 -4.14 17.19
C PRO A 205 -13.92 -3.29 16.04
N ASP A 206 -13.08 -2.46 15.42
CA ASP A 206 -13.50 -1.66 14.27
C ASP A 206 -13.99 -2.53 13.12
N LEU A 207 -13.22 -3.55 12.74
CA LEU A 207 -13.58 -4.44 11.63
C LEU A 207 -14.80 -5.31 11.94
N GLN A 208 -14.92 -5.82 13.17
CA GLN A 208 -16.06 -6.60 13.61
C GLN A 208 -17.36 -5.76 13.62
N ASN A 209 -17.28 -4.51 14.03
CA ASN A 209 -18.40 -3.57 13.95
C ASN A 209 -18.72 -3.18 12.52
N ALA A 210 -17.69 -2.97 11.67
CA ALA A 210 -17.88 -2.69 10.25
C ALA A 210 -18.64 -3.82 9.54
N VAL A 211 -18.30 -5.07 9.83
CA VAL A 211 -19.06 -6.24 9.29
C VAL A 211 -20.54 -6.17 9.64
N LYS A 212 -20.89 -5.78 10.87
CA LYS A 212 -22.29 -5.63 11.30
C LYS A 212 -22.99 -4.46 10.61
N TYR A 213 -22.31 -3.30 10.58
CA TYR A 213 -22.91 -2.08 10.04
C TYR A 213 -23.05 -2.09 8.52
N LEU A 214 -22.25 -2.90 7.83
CA LEU A 214 -22.30 -3.07 6.37
C LEU A 214 -23.14 -4.29 5.93
N GLU A 215 -23.84 -4.96 6.86
CA GLU A 215 -24.73 -6.07 6.52
C GLU A 215 -25.85 -5.58 5.61
N GLY A 216 -25.99 -6.23 4.45
CA GLY A 216 -27.00 -5.89 3.45
C GLY A 216 -26.70 -4.62 2.63
N TYR A 217 -25.63 -3.89 2.93
CA TYR A 217 -25.26 -2.72 2.15
C TYR A 217 -24.81 -3.10 0.73
N THR A 218 -25.51 -2.55 -0.27
CA THR A 218 -25.14 -2.66 -1.68
C THR A 218 -24.41 -1.41 -2.13
N ARG A 219 -23.10 -1.51 -2.29
CA ARG A 219 -22.27 -0.38 -2.71
C ARG A 219 -22.47 0.00 -4.18
N PRO A 220 -22.44 1.30 -4.55
CA PRO A 220 -22.61 1.75 -5.93
C PRO A 220 -21.40 1.42 -6.83
N ALA A 221 -20.20 1.26 -6.26
CA ALA A 221 -18.97 0.98 -7.00
C ALA A 221 -17.93 0.28 -6.11
N LYS A 222 -16.93 -0.36 -6.73
CA LYS A 222 -15.88 -1.13 -6.02
C LYS A 222 -14.86 -0.24 -5.27
N ASN A 223 -14.90 1.07 -5.44
CA ASN A 223 -14.13 2.01 -4.61
C ASN A 223 -14.80 2.31 -3.25
N LYS A 224 -15.99 1.79 -3.00
CA LYS A 224 -16.66 1.86 -1.69
C LYS A 224 -16.46 0.55 -0.93
N VAL A 225 -16.36 0.67 0.39
CA VAL A 225 -16.25 -0.48 1.28
C VAL A 225 -17.63 -1.11 1.47
N ASN A 226 -17.74 -2.42 1.35
CA ASN A 226 -18.91 -3.21 1.70
C ASN A 226 -18.55 -4.33 2.69
N GLN A 227 -19.51 -5.15 3.06
CA GLN A 227 -19.31 -6.23 4.02
C GLN A 227 -18.23 -7.24 3.57
N ALA A 228 -18.16 -7.57 2.27
CA ALA A 228 -17.12 -8.45 1.74
C ALA A 228 -15.69 -7.89 1.94
N VAL A 229 -15.52 -6.57 1.76
CA VAL A 229 -14.23 -5.88 2.01
C VAL A 229 -13.90 -5.90 3.50
N ALA A 230 -14.87 -5.67 4.39
CA ALA A 230 -14.65 -5.73 5.83
C ALA A 230 -14.22 -7.14 6.29
N TYR A 231 -14.82 -8.21 5.77
CA TYR A 231 -14.36 -9.58 5.99
C TYR A 231 -12.98 -9.84 5.41
N GLY A 232 -12.67 -9.31 4.23
CA GLY A 232 -11.32 -9.41 3.64
C GLY A 232 -10.26 -8.73 4.51
N MET A 233 -10.58 -7.60 5.12
CA MET A 233 -9.68 -6.96 6.10
C MET A 233 -9.53 -7.79 7.37
N LEU A 234 -10.61 -8.39 7.90
CA LEU A 234 -10.52 -9.34 9.02
C LEU A 234 -9.64 -10.53 8.67
N ALA A 235 -9.78 -11.09 7.46
CA ALA A 235 -8.94 -12.21 7.01
C ALA A 235 -7.45 -11.85 7.02
N ARG A 236 -7.08 -10.65 6.55
CA ARG A 236 -5.71 -10.12 6.62
C ARG A 236 -5.20 -9.98 8.05
N VAL A 237 -6.04 -9.46 8.95
CA VAL A 237 -5.67 -9.22 10.35
C VAL A 237 -5.53 -10.57 11.09
N TYR A 238 -6.48 -11.48 10.94
CA TYR A 238 -6.40 -12.80 11.55
C TYR A 238 -5.23 -13.63 11.03
N LEU A 239 -4.89 -13.53 9.72
CA LEU A 239 -3.69 -14.14 9.16
C LEU A 239 -2.41 -13.59 9.82
N GLN A 240 -2.33 -12.27 10.01
CA GLN A 240 -1.20 -11.61 10.70
C GLN A 240 -1.05 -12.08 12.15
N LEU A 241 -2.16 -12.34 12.82
CA LEU A 241 -2.21 -12.79 14.21
C LEU A 241 -2.11 -14.33 14.36
N GLU A 242 -1.98 -15.06 13.25
CA GLU A 242 -1.98 -16.53 13.22
C GLU A 242 -3.25 -17.15 13.83
N GLN A 243 -4.35 -16.41 13.83
CA GLN A 243 -5.67 -16.90 14.22
C GLN A 243 -6.29 -17.66 13.06
N TRP A 244 -5.76 -18.88 12.82
CA TRP A 244 -5.98 -19.63 11.58
C TRP A 244 -7.46 -19.91 11.29
N LYS A 245 -8.22 -20.30 12.32
CA LYS A 245 -9.65 -20.59 12.16
C LYS A 245 -10.40 -19.33 11.71
N ASP A 246 -10.18 -18.23 12.39
CA ASP A 246 -10.88 -16.98 12.12
C ASP A 246 -10.45 -16.38 10.76
N ALA A 247 -9.17 -16.55 10.38
CA ALA A 247 -8.65 -16.16 9.07
C ALA A 247 -9.32 -16.95 7.93
N GLU A 248 -9.46 -18.27 8.08
CA GLU A 248 -10.14 -19.13 7.11
C GLU A 248 -11.61 -18.77 6.97
N GLU A 249 -12.32 -18.60 8.10
CA GLU A 249 -13.74 -18.23 8.11
C GLU A 249 -13.98 -16.85 7.49
N ALA A 250 -13.17 -15.85 7.84
CA ALA A 250 -13.27 -14.51 7.30
C ALA A 250 -12.96 -14.46 5.79
N ALA A 251 -11.90 -15.17 5.33
CA ALA A 251 -11.59 -15.28 3.91
C ALA A 251 -12.72 -15.96 3.11
N THR A 252 -13.29 -17.03 3.66
CA THR A 252 -14.44 -17.72 3.07
C THR A 252 -15.64 -16.77 2.91
N LYS A 253 -15.97 -16.00 3.96
CA LYS A 253 -17.05 -15.00 3.90
C LYS A 253 -16.77 -13.90 2.89
N ALA A 254 -15.53 -13.42 2.82
CA ALA A 254 -15.12 -12.42 1.85
C ALA A 254 -15.30 -12.91 0.40
N ILE A 255 -14.92 -14.17 0.10
CA ILE A 255 -15.14 -14.80 -1.21
C ILE A 255 -16.63 -14.89 -1.52
N GLU A 256 -17.42 -15.48 -0.61
CA GLU A 256 -18.86 -15.71 -0.80
C GLU A 256 -19.63 -14.41 -1.09
N LEU A 257 -19.33 -13.34 -0.33
CA LEU A 257 -20.07 -12.08 -0.40
C LEU A 257 -19.58 -11.14 -1.50
N SER A 258 -18.37 -11.34 -2.02
CA SER A 258 -17.78 -10.42 -3.00
C SER A 258 -18.38 -10.55 -4.39
N GLY A 259 -18.81 -11.76 -4.78
CA GLY A 259 -19.15 -12.08 -6.16
C GLY A 259 -17.98 -11.96 -7.14
N ALA A 260 -16.75 -11.74 -6.63
CA ALA A 260 -15.55 -11.63 -7.44
C ALA A 260 -15.05 -13.01 -7.88
N THR A 261 -14.39 -13.05 -9.04
CA THR A 261 -13.81 -14.26 -9.60
C THR A 261 -12.34 -14.04 -9.96
N PRO A 262 -11.46 -15.04 -9.74
CA PRO A 262 -10.04 -14.89 -10.11
C PRO A 262 -9.85 -14.51 -11.57
N LEU A 263 -8.80 -13.70 -11.83
CA LEU A 263 -8.43 -13.33 -13.18
C LEU A 263 -8.06 -14.55 -14.02
N THR A 264 -8.57 -14.59 -15.24
CA THR A 264 -8.07 -15.48 -16.28
C THR A 264 -6.75 -14.97 -16.85
N GLU A 265 -5.98 -15.85 -17.53
CA GLU A 265 -4.77 -15.45 -18.25
C GLU A 265 -5.04 -14.30 -19.23
N ALA A 266 -6.14 -14.39 -19.99
CA ALA A 266 -6.51 -13.36 -20.97
C ALA A 266 -6.82 -12.00 -20.34
N GLN A 267 -7.43 -11.97 -19.16
CA GLN A 267 -7.69 -10.72 -18.42
C GLN A 267 -6.39 -10.14 -17.85
N TRP A 268 -5.56 -10.99 -17.27
CA TRP A 268 -4.27 -10.59 -16.69
C TRP A 268 -3.31 -10.00 -17.74
N MET A 269 -3.20 -10.67 -18.89
CA MET A 269 -2.27 -10.29 -19.97
C MET A 269 -2.83 -9.22 -20.91
N ASN A 270 -4.06 -8.76 -20.72
CA ASN A 270 -4.68 -7.79 -21.61
C ASN A 270 -3.87 -6.48 -21.66
N PRO A 271 -3.36 -6.06 -22.83
CA PRO A 271 -2.52 -4.85 -22.91
C PRO A 271 -3.29 -3.55 -22.69
N THR A 272 -4.63 -3.59 -22.77
CA THR A 272 -5.50 -2.42 -22.60
C THR A 272 -6.07 -2.31 -21.19
N THR A 273 -6.48 -3.44 -20.58
CA THR A 273 -7.22 -3.46 -19.31
C THR A 273 -6.52 -4.23 -18.19
N GLY A 274 -5.28 -4.68 -18.41
CA GLY A 274 -4.53 -5.42 -17.41
C GLY A 274 -4.16 -4.58 -16.19
N PHE A 275 -4.76 -4.86 -15.02
CA PHE A 275 -4.48 -4.17 -13.74
C PHE A 275 -4.62 -2.65 -13.75
N ASN A 276 -5.57 -2.10 -14.51
CA ASN A 276 -5.78 -0.65 -14.60
C ASN A 276 -7.25 -0.22 -14.55
N ASP A 277 -8.19 -1.15 -14.33
CA ASP A 277 -9.63 -0.90 -14.37
C ASP A 277 -10.32 -1.56 -13.18
N ILE A 278 -11.04 -0.76 -12.39
CA ILE A 278 -11.77 -1.20 -11.20
C ILE A 278 -12.93 -2.17 -11.53
N SER A 279 -13.40 -2.20 -12.78
CA SER A 279 -14.43 -3.16 -13.22
C SER A 279 -13.91 -4.59 -13.28
N THR A 280 -12.59 -4.79 -13.25
CA THR A 280 -11.92 -6.10 -13.26
C THR A 280 -12.58 -7.08 -12.29
N SER A 281 -12.87 -8.31 -12.79
CA SER A 281 -13.69 -9.30 -12.09
C SER A 281 -13.16 -9.71 -10.72
N SER A 282 -11.83 -9.74 -10.55
CA SER A 282 -11.21 -10.18 -9.30
C SER A 282 -11.09 -9.10 -8.22
N TRP A 283 -11.27 -7.84 -8.58
CA TRP A 283 -11.14 -6.76 -7.63
C TRP A 283 -12.35 -6.68 -6.70
N MET A 284 -12.09 -6.89 -5.43
CA MET A 284 -13.06 -6.70 -4.35
C MET A 284 -13.12 -5.25 -3.91
N TRP A 285 -11.99 -4.55 -3.94
CA TRP A 285 -11.85 -3.14 -3.57
C TRP A 285 -10.73 -2.52 -4.38
N GLY A 286 -10.89 -1.27 -4.80
CA GLY A 286 -9.89 -0.57 -5.59
C GLY A 286 -9.99 0.94 -5.45
N ILE A 287 -8.97 1.61 -5.95
CA ILE A 287 -8.86 3.05 -6.07
C ILE A 287 -9.24 3.42 -7.50
N VAL A 288 -10.12 4.41 -7.65
CA VAL A 288 -10.44 5.02 -8.95
C VAL A 288 -9.54 6.22 -9.16
N VAL A 289 -8.88 6.26 -10.30
CA VAL A 289 -8.06 7.40 -10.74
C VAL A 289 -8.78 8.09 -11.89
N THR A 290 -9.03 9.40 -11.75
CA THR A 290 -9.71 10.22 -12.76
C THR A 290 -8.76 11.24 -13.38
N ALA A 291 -9.07 11.73 -14.56
CA ALA A 291 -8.20 12.61 -15.34
C ALA A 291 -7.86 13.95 -14.64
N ASP A 292 -8.70 14.38 -13.71
CA ASP A 292 -8.53 15.59 -12.90
C ASP A 292 -7.71 15.37 -11.62
N ASN A 293 -7.41 14.12 -11.26
CA ASN A 293 -6.55 13.84 -10.11
C ASN A 293 -5.14 14.40 -10.32
N ARG A 294 -4.55 14.96 -9.25
CA ARG A 294 -3.19 15.50 -9.33
C ARG A 294 -2.15 14.45 -9.73
N VAL A 295 -2.31 13.20 -9.34
CA VAL A 295 -1.45 12.09 -9.77
C VAL A 295 -1.44 11.92 -11.30
N VAL A 296 -2.48 12.32 -12.00
CA VAL A 296 -2.53 12.34 -13.48
C VAL A 296 -1.95 13.65 -14.01
N THR A 297 -2.41 14.79 -13.49
CA THR A 297 -2.03 16.12 -14.03
C THR A 297 -0.56 16.50 -13.78
N THR A 298 0.16 15.82 -12.87
CA THR A 298 1.63 15.93 -12.72
C THR A 298 2.38 15.33 -13.92
N GLY A 299 1.76 14.44 -14.69
CA GLY A 299 2.35 13.70 -15.79
C GLY A 299 3.13 12.47 -15.37
N VAL A 300 4.00 12.56 -14.36
CA VAL A 300 4.94 11.48 -13.99
C VAL A 300 4.84 10.98 -12.56
N CYS A 301 4.18 11.73 -11.66
CA CYS A 301 4.08 11.35 -10.24
C CYS A 301 2.88 10.43 -10.01
N ASN A 302 2.93 9.22 -10.57
CA ASN A 302 1.86 8.23 -10.47
C ASN A 302 2.39 6.80 -10.63
N PHE A 303 1.57 5.85 -10.25
CA PHE A 303 1.92 4.43 -10.24
C PHE A 303 2.33 3.89 -11.63
N VAL A 304 1.59 4.25 -12.68
CA VAL A 304 1.86 3.78 -14.05
C VAL A 304 3.23 4.25 -14.53
N SER A 305 3.56 5.52 -14.29
CA SER A 305 4.86 6.11 -14.64
C SER A 305 6.04 5.32 -14.06
N PHE A 306 5.89 4.81 -12.83
CA PHE A 306 6.95 4.07 -12.14
C PHE A 306 6.94 2.57 -12.40
N MET A 307 5.81 1.97 -12.78
CA MET A 307 5.68 0.51 -12.86
C MET A 307 5.52 -0.03 -14.28
N SER A 308 5.05 0.79 -15.23
CA SER A 308 4.81 0.32 -16.59
C SER A 308 5.92 0.73 -17.56
N PRO A 309 6.64 -0.22 -18.20
CA PRO A 309 7.62 0.09 -19.22
C PRO A 309 6.97 0.61 -20.52
N GLU A 310 5.67 0.43 -20.67
CA GLU A 310 4.89 0.87 -21.85
C GLU A 310 4.51 2.34 -21.77
N ALA A 311 4.54 2.96 -20.58
CA ALA A 311 4.26 4.39 -20.40
C ALA A 311 5.47 5.24 -20.82
N THR A 312 5.57 5.60 -22.11
CA THR A 312 6.73 6.30 -22.70
C THR A 312 6.98 7.69 -22.10
N TYR A 313 6.00 8.26 -21.41
CA TYR A 313 6.12 9.49 -20.63
C TYR A 313 6.65 9.25 -19.20
N GLY A 314 6.70 8.01 -18.74
CA GLY A 314 6.96 7.64 -17.36
C GLY A 314 8.43 7.41 -17.01
N TYR A 315 8.69 7.22 -15.72
CA TYR A 315 10.03 6.93 -15.21
C TYR A 315 10.54 5.56 -15.63
N SER A 316 9.70 4.54 -15.69
CA SER A 316 10.06 3.17 -16.07
C SER A 316 9.90 2.89 -17.57
N ALA A 317 9.68 3.93 -18.38
CA ALA A 317 9.50 3.81 -19.81
C ALA A 317 10.64 3.04 -20.49
N ALA A 318 10.30 2.29 -21.50
CA ALA A 318 11.29 1.69 -22.39
C ALA A 318 12.21 2.78 -22.99
N GLY A 319 13.52 2.70 -22.74
CA GLY A 319 14.48 3.74 -23.10
C GLY A 319 14.33 5.07 -22.34
N GLY A 320 13.60 5.08 -21.22
CA GLY A 320 13.33 6.26 -20.39
C GLY A 320 14.47 6.67 -19.47
N TRP A 321 14.15 7.58 -18.54
CA TRP A 321 15.11 8.22 -17.65
C TRP A 321 15.49 7.37 -16.44
N ALA A 322 14.75 6.30 -16.20
CA ALA A 322 14.95 5.38 -15.09
C ALA A 322 14.83 3.93 -15.54
N SER A 323 15.15 3.03 -14.64
CA SER A 323 15.09 1.60 -14.87
C SER A 323 13.66 1.07 -14.73
N ALA A 324 13.21 0.25 -15.67
CA ALA A 324 11.98 -0.50 -15.52
C ALA A 324 12.06 -1.42 -14.28
N LYS A 325 10.94 -1.58 -13.59
CA LYS A 325 10.86 -2.49 -12.43
C LYS A 325 10.87 -3.94 -12.93
N GLN A 326 11.70 -4.75 -12.32
CA GLN A 326 11.94 -6.14 -12.70
C GLN A 326 11.60 -7.08 -11.55
N ILE A 327 11.23 -8.31 -11.90
CA ILE A 327 11.22 -9.37 -10.89
C ILE A 327 12.65 -9.77 -10.57
N ASP A 328 12.91 -10.13 -9.31
CA ASP A 328 14.17 -10.73 -8.90
C ASP A 328 14.46 -12.01 -9.71
N ALA A 329 15.69 -12.14 -10.20
CA ALA A 329 16.09 -13.29 -11.04
C ALA A 329 15.92 -14.63 -10.31
N ALA A 330 16.20 -14.69 -8.99
CA ALA A 330 16.02 -15.93 -8.23
C ALA A 330 14.53 -16.24 -7.98
N LEU A 331 13.67 -15.24 -7.83
CA LEU A 331 12.22 -15.47 -7.76
C LEU A 331 11.67 -15.92 -9.12
N PHE A 332 12.09 -15.27 -10.21
CA PHE A 332 11.69 -15.67 -11.57
C PHE A 332 12.05 -17.12 -11.88
N ALA A 333 13.23 -17.57 -11.45
CA ALA A 333 13.70 -18.95 -11.66
C ALA A 333 12.83 -20.00 -10.94
N LYS A 334 12.13 -19.61 -9.85
CA LYS A 334 11.19 -20.49 -9.12
C LYS A 334 9.83 -20.65 -9.81
N ILE A 335 9.51 -19.80 -10.80
CA ILE A 335 8.24 -19.89 -11.53
C ILE A 335 8.38 -20.93 -12.64
N PRO A 336 7.63 -22.04 -12.62
CA PRO A 336 7.72 -23.05 -13.68
C PRO A 336 7.15 -22.51 -15.00
N ASP A 337 7.64 -23.01 -16.14
CA ASP A 337 7.17 -22.60 -17.48
C ASP A 337 5.69 -22.95 -17.73
N THR A 338 5.12 -23.86 -16.94
CA THR A 338 3.70 -24.22 -16.98
C THR A 338 2.79 -23.22 -16.25
N ASP A 339 3.37 -22.31 -15.48
CA ASP A 339 2.63 -21.22 -14.82
C ASP A 339 2.60 -20.02 -15.78
N TRP A 340 1.41 -19.72 -16.31
CA TRP A 340 1.27 -18.66 -17.30
C TRP A 340 1.60 -17.26 -16.75
N ARG A 341 1.57 -17.05 -15.42
CA ARG A 341 1.97 -15.76 -14.80
C ARG A 341 3.42 -15.41 -15.10
N LYS A 342 4.29 -16.39 -15.37
CA LYS A 342 5.70 -16.17 -15.78
C LYS A 342 5.81 -15.24 -17.00
N ARG A 343 4.80 -15.20 -17.85
CA ARG A 343 4.72 -14.31 -19.02
C ARG A 343 4.55 -12.83 -18.66
N SER A 344 4.30 -12.52 -17.38
CA SER A 344 4.28 -11.13 -16.91
C SER A 344 5.66 -10.48 -16.91
N TRP A 345 6.73 -11.27 -17.06
CA TRP A 345 8.10 -10.79 -17.02
C TRP A 345 8.90 -11.30 -18.22
N VAL A 346 9.82 -10.46 -18.70
CA VAL A 346 10.67 -10.79 -19.84
C VAL A 346 11.64 -11.92 -19.46
N ASN A 347 11.55 -13.04 -20.18
CA ASN A 347 12.44 -14.17 -19.99
C ASN A 347 13.82 -13.88 -20.59
N PRO A 348 14.94 -14.16 -19.89
CA PRO A 348 16.29 -14.00 -20.43
C PRO A 348 16.59 -14.88 -21.65
N ASP A 349 15.89 -16.01 -21.83
CA ASP A 349 15.96 -16.85 -23.04
C ASP A 349 15.09 -16.25 -24.16
N ARG A 350 15.59 -15.18 -24.77
CA ARG A 350 14.88 -14.42 -25.81
C ARG A 350 14.74 -15.15 -27.14
N GLU A 351 15.55 -16.18 -27.38
CA GLU A 351 15.39 -17.04 -28.54
C GLU A 351 14.12 -17.88 -28.43
N LYS A 352 13.90 -18.47 -27.26
CA LYS A 352 12.70 -19.26 -26.95
C LYS A 352 11.46 -18.40 -26.74
N TYR A 353 11.65 -17.20 -26.19
CA TYR A 353 10.58 -16.27 -25.84
C TYR A 353 10.78 -14.90 -26.52
N PRO A 354 10.59 -14.81 -27.85
CA PRO A 354 10.78 -13.59 -28.61
C PRO A 354 9.69 -12.55 -28.33
N TYR A 355 9.83 -11.34 -28.88
CA TYR A 355 8.84 -10.26 -28.80
C TYR A 355 7.39 -10.73 -29.02
N SER A 356 7.16 -11.55 -30.04
CA SER A 356 5.82 -12.07 -30.38
C SER A 356 5.18 -12.96 -29.30
N TYR A 357 5.95 -13.38 -28.30
CA TYR A 357 5.44 -14.14 -27.15
C TYR A 357 4.71 -13.25 -26.15
N TYR A 358 5.03 -11.95 -26.12
CA TYR A 358 4.49 -11.00 -25.17
C TYR A 358 3.36 -10.18 -25.79
N GLN A 359 2.33 -9.91 -24.99
CA GLN A 359 1.28 -8.95 -25.34
C GLN A 359 1.68 -7.58 -24.79
N THR A 360 2.17 -6.70 -25.67
CA THR A 360 2.64 -5.36 -25.30
C THR A 360 2.20 -4.34 -26.35
N SER A 361 2.02 -3.10 -25.92
CA SER A 361 1.75 -1.96 -26.80
C SER A 361 3.01 -1.36 -27.43
N LEU A 362 4.22 -1.79 -26.98
CA LEU A 362 5.48 -1.38 -27.57
C LEU A 362 5.66 -2.00 -28.96
N ASP A 363 6.27 -1.26 -29.87
CA ASP A 363 6.75 -1.84 -31.13
C ASP A 363 7.98 -2.75 -30.90
N GLN A 364 8.27 -3.60 -31.89
CA GLN A 364 9.34 -4.58 -31.79
C GLN A 364 10.73 -3.93 -31.65
N GLU A 365 11.00 -2.81 -32.35
CA GLU A 365 12.28 -2.11 -32.31
C GLU A 365 12.54 -1.55 -30.92
N THR A 366 11.54 -0.90 -30.32
CA THR A 366 11.59 -0.38 -28.94
C THR A 366 11.76 -1.51 -27.94
N TRP A 367 11.04 -2.62 -28.11
CA TRP A 367 11.14 -3.78 -27.21
C TRP A 367 12.54 -4.42 -27.26
N GLU A 368 13.09 -4.68 -28.46
CA GLU A 368 14.41 -5.29 -28.62
C GLU A 368 15.56 -4.37 -28.20
N GLY A 369 15.41 -3.06 -28.41
CA GLY A 369 16.46 -2.08 -28.11
C GLY A 369 16.49 -1.57 -26.67
N SER A 370 15.35 -1.60 -25.95
CA SER A 370 15.22 -0.90 -24.66
C SER A 370 14.72 -1.75 -23.51
N ILE A 371 14.03 -2.88 -23.78
CA ILE A 371 13.50 -3.71 -22.70
C ILE A 371 14.56 -4.69 -22.21
N GLN A 372 14.81 -4.66 -20.91
CA GLN A 372 15.75 -5.55 -20.23
C GLN A 372 15.06 -6.87 -19.83
N ASP A 373 15.88 -7.91 -19.57
CA ASP A 373 15.40 -9.16 -19.01
C ASP A 373 14.72 -8.93 -17.66
N TYR A 374 13.76 -9.77 -17.32
CA TYR A 374 12.98 -9.69 -16.07
C TYR A 374 12.05 -8.49 -15.96
N THR A 375 12.02 -7.54 -16.93
CA THR A 375 11.11 -6.40 -16.92
C THR A 375 9.65 -6.85 -16.82
N SER A 376 8.88 -6.18 -15.95
CA SER A 376 7.47 -6.49 -15.72
C SER A 376 6.55 -5.80 -16.70
N PHE A 377 5.60 -6.56 -17.26
CA PHE A 377 4.45 -6.10 -18.03
C PHE A 377 3.12 -6.34 -17.31
N LYS A 378 3.14 -6.52 -15.99
CA LYS A 378 1.91 -6.79 -15.22
C LYS A 378 0.96 -5.59 -15.22
N PHE A 379 1.49 -4.38 -14.99
CA PHE A 379 0.69 -3.17 -14.89
C PHE A 379 0.68 -2.40 -16.20
N ARG A 380 -0.50 -2.08 -16.70
CA ARG A 380 -0.72 -1.45 -18.01
C ARG A 380 -1.13 0.01 -17.85
N PRO A 381 -0.77 0.89 -18.81
CA PRO A 381 -1.32 2.23 -18.88
C PRO A 381 -2.84 2.19 -19.04
N GLY A 382 -3.53 3.22 -18.56
CA GLY A 382 -4.96 3.38 -18.76
C GLY A 382 -5.33 3.31 -20.25
N GLU A 383 -6.36 2.56 -20.59
CA GLU A 383 -6.78 2.27 -21.97
C GLU A 383 -5.66 1.68 -22.86
N GLY A 384 -4.58 1.16 -22.28
CA GLY A 384 -3.38 0.73 -23.01
C GLY A 384 -2.61 1.90 -23.66
N ASN A 385 -2.88 3.13 -23.29
CA ASN A 385 -2.27 4.32 -23.88
C ASN A 385 -0.92 4.64 -23.24
N GLY A 386 0.15 4.16 -23.82
CA GLY A 386 1.52 4.41 -23.35
C GLY A 386 2.10 5.76 -23.78
N VAL A 387 1.40 6.58 -24.56
CA VAL A 387 1.96 7.81 -25.17
C VAL A 387 1.45 9.08 -24.50
N THR A 388 0.17 9.13 -24.19
CA THR A 388 -0.49 10.34 -23.66
C THR A 388 -0.70 10.20 -22.16
N PHE A 389 0.07 10.91 -21.35
CA PHE A 389 0.00 10.78 -19.89
C PHE A 389 -1.40 11.08 -19.32
N SER A 390 -2.14 12.03 -19.89
CA SER A 390 -3.49 12.39 -19.44
C SER A 390 -4.53 11.28 -19.67
N VAL A 391 -4.19 10.25 -20.44
CA VAL A 391 -4.99 9.03 -20.65
C VAL A 391 -4.33 7.85 -19.94
N GLY A 392 -3.06 7.59 -20.23
CA GLY A 392 -2.35 6.43 -19.72
C GLY A 392 -2.13 6.42 -18.20
N SER A 393 -2.06 7.60 -17.56
CA SER A 393 -1.99 7.70 -16.10
C SER A 393 -3.35 7.56 -15.40
N VAL A 394 -4.46 7.56 -16.16
CA VAL A 394 -5.81 7.24 -15.65
C VAL A 394 -5.92 5.73 -15.54
N ALA A 395 -5.30 5.19 -14.51
CA ALA A 395 -5.25 3.75 -14.23
C ALA A 395 -5.61 3.51 -12.77
N ASP A 396 -6.65 2.73 -12.56
CA ASP A 396 -7.12 2.32 -11.24
C ASP A 396 -6.12 1.39 -10.55
N PHE A 397 -6.20 1.29 -9.22
CA PHE A 397 -5.27 0.47 -8.44
C PHE A 397 -6.02 -0.52 -7.52
N PRO A 398 -5.64 -1.82 -7.48
CA PRO A 398 -6.28 -2.80 -6.62
C PRO A 398 -5.87 -2.63 -5.16
N LEU A 399 -6.86 -2.53 -4.26
CA LEU A 399 -6.64 -2.58 -2.80
C LEU A 399 -6.86 -3.98 -2.23
N MET A 400 -7.72 -4.75 -2.88
CA MET A 400 -8.05 -6.11 -2.47
C MET A 400 -8.57 -6.90 -3.67
N ARG A 401 -7.99 -8.07 -3.90
CA ARG A 401 -8.42 -9.03 -4.93
C ARG A 401 -8.86 -10.34 -4.30
N VAL A 402 -9.79 -11.02 -4.95
CA VAL A 402 -10.33 -12.29 -4.42
C VAL A 402 -9.29 -13.40 -4.35
N GLU A 403 -8.26 -13.35 -5.20
CA GLU A 403 -7.12 -14.29 -5.16
C GLU A 403 -6.40 -14.26 -3.81
N GLU A 404 -6.33 -13.09 -3.18
CA GLU A 404 -5.75 -12.99 -1.84
C GLU A 404 -6.57 -13.78 -0.82
N MET A 405 -7.89 -13.70 -0.92
CA MET A 405 -8.78 -14.46 -0.02
C MET A 405 -8.64 -15.98 -0.21
N TYR A 406 -8.50 -16.46 -1.45
CA TYR A 406 -8.21 -17.88 -1.71
C TYR A 406 -6.89 -18.34 -1.12
N LEU A 407 -5.83 -17.51 -1.20
CA LEU A 407 -4.52 -17.85 -0.66
C LEU A 407 -4.48 -17.74 0.87
N ILE A 408 -5.20 -16.78 1.48
CA ILE A 408 -5.39 -16.72 2.95
C ILE A 408 -6.16 -17.96 3.44
N GLN A 409 -7.26 -18.31 2.76
CA GLN A 409 -8.07 -19.48 3.10
C GLN A 409 -7.22 -20.76 3.05
N ALA A 410 -6.42 -20.94 1.99
CA ALA A 410 -5.56 -22.12 1.84
C ALA A 410 -4.47 -22.17 2.92
N GLU A 411 -3.77 -21.06 3.20
CA GLU A 411 -2.75 -21.00 4.25
C GLU A 411 -3.36 -21.32 5.62
N ALA A 412 -4.42 -20.63 5.98
CA ALA A 412 -5.08 -20.79 7.27
C ALA A 412 -5.64 -22.22 7.47
N ALA A 413 -6.24 -22.80 6.43
CA ALA A 413 -6.66 -24.19 6.46
C ALA A 413 -5.49 -25.17 6.61
N GLY A 414 -4.38 -24.93 5.92
CA GLY A 414 -3.19 -25.79 5.95
C GLY A 414 -2.47 -25.80 7.29
N MET A 415 -2.47 -24.67 7.99
CA MET A 415 -1.92 -24.58 9.34
C MET A 415 -2.76 -25.35 10.37
N GLN A 416 -4.04 -25.59 10.11
CA GLN A 416 -4.93 -26.41 10.94
C GLN A 416 -4.97 -27.87 10.48
N ASN A 417 -4.95 -28.09 9.18
CA ASN A 417 -5.01 -29.40 8.54
C ASN A 417 -4.28 -29.35 7.18
N LEU A 418 -3.09 -29.91 7.11
CA LEU A 418 -2.23 -29.89 5.93
C LEU A 418 -2.92 -30.40 4.68
N SER A 419 -3.65 -31.52 4.77
CA SER A 419 -4.32 -32.14 3.60
C SER A 419 -5.38 -31.20 3.03
N ARG A 420 -6.16 -30.54 3.87
CA ARG A 420 -7.19 -29.57 3.45
C ARG A 420 -6.54 -28.32 2.82
N GLY A 421 -5.46 -27.79 3.42
CA GLY A 421 -4.75 -26.66 2.85
C GLY A 421 -4.19 -26.96 1.47
N LYS A 422 -3.57 -28.13 1.29
CA LYS A 422 -3.07 -28.59 0.00
C LYS A 422 -4.20 -28.69 -1.05
N GLU A 423 -5.33 -29.26 -0.68
CA GLU A 423 -6.50 -29.37 -1.56
C GLU A 423 -6.98 -27.98 -2.03
N LEU A 424 -7.11 -27.02 -1.13
CA LEU A 424 -7.53 -25.65 -1.45
C LEU A 424 -6.51 -24.94 -2.34
N LEU A 425 -5.22 -25.02 -2.00
CA LEU A 425 -4.15 -24.40 -2.79
C LEU A 425 -4.06 -25.01 -4.19
N GLU A 426 -4.08 -26.34 -4.29
CA GLU A 426 -4.07 -27.05 -5.57
C GLU A 426 -5.27 -26.69 -6.43
N SER A 427 -6.47 -26.68 -5.84
CA SER A 427 -7.70 -26.29 -6.54
C SER A 427 -7.60 -24.89 -7.12
N PHE A 428 -7.15 -23.91 -6.33
CA PHE A 428 -6.98 -22.55 -6.81
C PHE A 428 -5.91 -22.42 -7.90
N VAL A 429 -4.71 -22.94 -7.66
CA VAL A 429 -3.56 -22.78 -8.58
C VAL A 429 -3.76 -23.56 -9.87
N GLN A 430 -4.27 -24.79 -9.81
CA GLN A 430 -4.53 -25.60 -11.00
C GLN A 430 -5.61 -25.00 -11.90
N THR A 431 -6.66 -24.50 -11.30
CA THR A 431 -7.78 -23.94 -12.05
C THR A 431 -7.43 -22.60 -12.69
N ASN A 432 -6.63 -21.79 -12.00
CA ASN A 432 -6.49 -20.39 -12.39
C ASN A 432 -5.09 -19.99 -12.85
N ARG A 433 -4.02 -20.76 -12.56
CA ARG A 433 -2.64 -20.33 -12.79
C ARG A 433 -1.77 -21.37 -13.50
N ASN A 434 -1.68 -22.55 -12.94
CA ASN A 434 -0.81 -23.61 -13.41
C ASN A 434 -1.49 -24.99 -13.30
N PRO A 435 -2.07 -25.53 -14.38
CA PRO A 435 -2.76 -26.82 -14.34
C PRO A 435 -1.92 -28.00 -13.85
N SER A 436 -0.61 -27.89 -13.92
CA SER A 436 0.33 -28.93 -13.50
C SER A 436 0.77 -28.80 -12.03
N PHE A 437 0.32 -27.77 -11.31
CA PHE A 437 0.73 -27.55 -9.92
C PHE A 437 0.32 -28.72 -9.02
N ARG A 438 1.26 -29.14 -8.15
CA ARG A 438 1.00 -30.08 -7.06
C ARG A 438 1.80 -29.62 -5.85
N SER A 439 1.15 -29.60 -4.69
CA SER A 439 1.82 -29.29 -3.44
C SER A 439 2.72 -30.46 -3.03
N MET A 440 3.97 -30.17 -2.79
CA MET A 440 4.99 -31.13 -2.33
C MET A 440 5.25 -31.01 -0.84
N ALA A 441 4.55 -30.13 -0.14
CA ALA A 441 4.77 -29.88 1.28
C ALA A 441 4.58 -31.15 2.13
N SER A 442 5.53 -31.41 3.00
CA SER A 442 5.52 -32.55 3.92
C SER A 442 4.93 -32.21 5.29
N ASP A 443 4.90 -30.93 5.64
CA ASP A 443 4.43 -30.40 6.91
C ASP A 443 3.87 -28.97 6.73
N ALA A 444 3.31 -28.43 7.82
CA ALA A 444 2.65 -27.11 7.78
C ALA A 444 3.62 -25.97 7.43
N LYS A 445 4.88 -26.05 7.88
CA LYS A 445 5.88 -25.01 7.58
C LYS A 445 6.26 -25.02 6.10
N ALA A 446 6.53 -26.19 5.52
CA ALA A 446 6.80 -26.34 4.10
C ALA A 446 5.59 -25.88 3.26
N PHE A 447 4.38 -26.18 3.72
CA PHE A 447 3.16 -25.71 3.07
C PHE A 447 3.03 -24.18 3.09
N GLN A 448 3.31 -23.56 4.22
CA GLN A 448 3.32 -22.10 4.35
C GLN A 448 4.35 -21.47 3.41
N ASP A 449 5.50 -22.11 3.21
CA ASP A 449 6.52 -21.67 2.24
C ASP A 449 6.04 -21.78 0.78
N GLU A 450 5.27 -22.82 0.44
CA GLU A 450 4.62 -22.93 -0.86
C GLU A 450 3.57 -21.84 -1.09
N VAL A 451 2.71 -21.57 -0.09
CA VAL A 451 1.72 -20.49 -0.18
C VAL A 451 2.42 -19.14 -0.31
N PHE A 452 3.49 -18.92 0.45
CA PHE A 452 4.28 -17.68 0.36
C PHE A 452 4.83 -17.46 -1.05
N LEU A 453 5.39 -18.50 -1.69
CA LEU A 453 5.84 -18.42 -3.08
C LEU A 453 4.68 -18.06 -4.04
N GLN A 454 3.51 -18.67 -3.85
CA GLN A 454 2.34 -18.33 -4.67
C GLN A 454 1.93 -16.86 -4.48
N ARG A 455 2.00 -16.34 -3.25
CA ARG A 455 1.69 -14.94 -2.94
C ARG A 455 2.73 -13.99 -3.55
N GLN A 456 4.03 -14.30 -3.49
CA GLN A 456 5.09 -13.51 -4.14
C GLN A 456 4.84 -13.34 -5.66
N ILE A 457 4.48 -14.43 -6.35
CA ILE A 457 4.18 -14.40 -7.78
C ILE A 457 2.89 -13.63 -8.07
N GLU A 458 1.84 -13.89 -7.28
CA GLU A 458 0.50 -13.33 -7.48
C GLU A 458 0.45 -11.82 -7.23
N PHE A 459 1.05 -11.36 -6.12
CA PHE A 459 0.93 -9.98 -5.64
C PHE A 459 2.17 -9.13 -5.88
N TRP A 460 3.05 -9.56 -6.76
CA TRP A 460 4.21 -8.78 -7.16
C TRP A 460 3.80 -7.36 -7.58
N GLY A 461 4.36 -6.34 -6.96
CA GLY A 461 4.07 -4.93 -7.25
C GLY A 461 2.78 -4.38 -6.62
N GLU A 462 2.09 -5.13 -5.74
CA GLU A 462 0.82 -4.70 -5.12
C GLU A 462 0.96 -4.24 -3.64
N GLY A 463 2.18 -4.18 -3.11
CA GLY A 463 2.45 -3.65 -1.76
C GLY A 463 2.09 -4.59 -0.61
N ILE A 464 1.97 -5.89 -0.87
CA ILE A 464 1.52 -6.87 0.12
C ILE A 464 2.68 -7.68 0.69
N ILE A 465 3.66 -8.01 -0.13
CA ILE A 465 4.62 -9.10 0.15
C ILE A 465 5.63 -8.77 1.25
N MET A 466 5.98 -7.49 1.45
CA MET A 466 6.84 -7.11 2.56
C MET A 466 6.28 -7.58 3.92
N PHE A 467 4.97 -7.54 4.07
CA PHE A 467 4.31 -7.98 5.31
C PHE A 467 4.32 -9.49 5.48
N ASP A 468 4.32 -10.26 4.38
CA ASP A 468 4.53 -11.71 4.44
C ASP A 468 5.97 -12.05 4.84
N TYR A 469 6.96 -11.33 4.31
CA TYR A 469 8.36 -11.47 4.77
C TYR A 469 8.48 -11.26 6.27
N LYS A 470 7.84 -10.19 6.81
CA LYS A 470 7.88 -9.87 8.24
C LYS A 470 7.16 -10.90 9.11
N ARG A 471 5.90 -11.26 8.78
CA ARG A 471 5.12 -12.18 9.62
C ARG A 471 5.69 -13.60 9.63
N LEU A 472 6.32 -14.02 8.53
CA LEU A 472 6.92 -15.34 8.36
C LEU A 472 8.40 -15.39 8.73
N ASP A 473 8.96 -14.29 9.16
CA ASP A 473 10.38 -14.14 9.51
C ASP A 473 11.32 -14.65 8.41
N LYS A 474 11.03 -14.26 7.16
CA LYS A 474 11.76 -14.75 6.00
C LYS A 474 13.08 -14.02 5.79
N PRO A 475 14.18 -14.74 5.51
CA PRO A 475 15.42 -14.12 5.10
C PRO A 475 15.25 -13.37 3.77
N GLN A 476 16.02 -12.30 3.61
CA GLN A 476 15.99 -11.45 2.42
C GLN A 476 17.38 -11.37 1.80
N PHE A 477 17.49 -11.70 0.51
CA PHE A 477 18.74 -11.67 -0.22
C PHE A 477 18.56 -10.87 -1.52
N LYS A 478 19.25 -9.73 -1.62
CA LYS A 478 19.39 -8.94 -2.85
C LYS A 478 20.79 -9.10 -3.48
N GLY A 479 21.80 -9.51 -2.68
CA GLY A 479 23.17 -9.74 -3.11
C GLY A 479 23.48 -11.24 -3.20
N TYR A 480 23.48 -11.79 -4.41
CA TYR A 480 23.86 -13.17 -4.72
C TYR A 480 24.43 -13.24 -6.15
N GLU A 481 25.07 -14.35 -6.53
CA GLU A 481 25.62 -14.54 -7.87
C GLU A 481 24.49 -14.58 -8.92
N GLY A 482 24.59 -13.75 -9.95
CA GLY A 482 23.57 -13.63 -11.00
C GLY A 482 22.38 -12.74 -10.66
N THR A 483 22.40 -12.03 -9.52
CA THR A 483 21.36 -11.06 -9.15
C THR A 483 21.25 -9.93 -10.17
N ASN A 484 20.01 -9.54 -10.49
CA ASN A 484 19.70 -8.35 -11.30
C ASN A 484 19.46 -7.09 -10.46
N HIS A 485 19.64 -7.15 -9.13
CA HIS A 485 19.60 -5.96 -8.30
C HIS A 485 20.80 -5.04 -8.54
N PHE A 486 20.54 -3.73 -8.52
CA PHE A 486 21.58 -2.70 -8.56
C PHE A 486 22.60 -2.91 -7.43
N VAL A 487 23.88 -2.71 -7.73
CA VAL A 487 24.97 -3.04 -6.78
C VAL A 487 24.79 -2.44 -5.40
N GLU A 488 24.34 -1.19 -5.33
CA GLU A 488 24.11 -0.49 -4.07
C GLU A 488 22.83 -0.89 -3.32
N SER A 489 22.00 -1.71 -3.94
CA SER A 489 20.78 -2.29 -3.33
C SER A 489 20.99 -3.68 -2.75
N ARG A 490 22.19 -4.27 -2.89
CA ARG A 490 22.48 -5.66 -2.55
C ARG A 490 22.71 -5.87 -1.06
N TYR A 491 21.68 -5.55 -0.28
CA TYR A 491 21.65 -5.85 1.15
C TYR A 491 21.08 -7.25 1.39
N ASN A 492 21.63 -7.95 2.40
CA ASN A 492 21.21 -9.29 2.79
C ASN A 492 20.86 -9.32 4.27
N SER A 493 19.75 -9.96 4.61
CA SER A 493 19.37 -10.30 5.99
C SER A 493 19.10 -11.80 6.05
N PRO A 494 20.11 -12.61 6.37
CA PRO A 494 20.00 -14.07 6.35
C PRO A 494 19.18 -14.63 7.52
N ASP A 495 19.09 -13.88 8.62
CA ASP A 495 18.44 -14.32 9.85
C ASP A 495 16.95 -13.91 9.96
N GLY A 496 16.34 -13.53 8.84
CA GLY A 496 14.97 -13.00 8.83
C GLY A 496 14.90 -11.53 9.29
N ASN A 497 13.69 -11.01 9.51
CA ASN A 497 13.41 -9.66 10.04
C ASN A 497 14.38 -8.56 9.57
N ALA A 498 14.45 -8.36 8.25
CA ALA A 498 15.35 -7.38 7.66
C ALA A 498 15.16 -6.00 8.33
N PRO A 499 16.21 -5.36 8.89
CA PRO A 499 16.09 -4.13 9.67
C PRO A 499 15.39 -2.99 8.94
N TRP A 500 15.52 -2.94 7.62
CA TRP A 500 14.89 -1.90 6.79
C TRP A 500 13.37 -2.07 6.58
N THR A 501 12.77 -3.16 7.05
CA THR A 501 11.32 -3.39 7.00
C THR A 501 10.58 -2.86 8.23
N THR A 502 11.31 -2.39 9.24
CA THR A 502 10.76 -1.70 10.40
C THR A 502 11.31 -0.29 10.43
N LEU A 503 10.43 0.71 10.28
CA LEU A 503 10.86 2.09 10.19
C LEU A 503 10.92 2.76 11.56
N PRO A 504 11.84 3.73 11.75
CA PRO A 504 11.85 4.61 12.91
C PRO A 504 10.65 5.57 12.86
N LEU A 505 10.21 6.03 14.03
CA LEU A 505 9.20 7.10 14.12
C LEU A 505 9.78 8.38 13.52
N PRO A 506 8.99 9.15 12.74
CA PRO A 506 9.47 10.38 12.13
C PRO A 506 9.95 11.41 13.17
N LEU A 507 11.08 12.06 12.92
CA LEU A 507 11.66 13.05 13.84
C LEU A 507 10.68 14.18 14.18
N ALA A 508 9.87 14.61 13.22
CA ALA A 508 8.84 15.63 13.45
C ALA A 508 7.83 15.21 14.52
N GLU A 509 7.38 13.95 14.47
CA GLU A 509 6.45 13.40 15.46
C GLU A 509 7.13 13.26 16.84
N VAL A 510 8.33 12.70 16.89
CA VAL A 510 9.12 12.57 18.13
C VAL A 510 9.38 13.94 18.77
N SER A 511 9.51 15.00 17.98
CA SER A 511 9.72 16.36 18.46
C SER A 511 8.43 16.98 19.01
N ALA A 512 7.28 16.68 18.41
CA ALA A 512 5.97 17.15 18.84
C ALA A 512 5.43 16.38 20.07
N ASN A 513 5.66 15.06 20.08
CA ASN A 513 5.26 14.14 21.15
C ASN A 513 6.52 13.59 21.84
N THR A 514 7.02 14.33 22.80
CA THR A 514 8.35 14.08 23.40
C THR A 514 8.48 12.75 24.16
N ILE A 515 7.37 12.11 24.51
CA ILE A 515 7.39 10.78 25.16
C ILE A 515 7.91 9.69 24.21
N LEU A 516 7.73 9.89 22.89
CA LEU A 516 8.18 8.97 21.86
C LEU A 516 9.71 8.93 21.72
N LYS A 517 10.40 9.94 22.25
CA LYS A 517 11.86 10.00 22.19
C LYS A 517 12.52 8.78 22.86
N ASP A 518 11.92 8.33 23.97
CA ASP A 518 12.39 7.17 24.71
C ASP A 518 11.81 5.84 24.19
N GLN A 519 11.00 5.91 23.11
CA GLN A 519 10.33 4.78 22.49
C GLN A 519 10.66 4.65 20.98
N GLN A 520 11.77 5.25 20.53
CA GLN A 520 12.19 5.25 19.12
C GLN A 520 12.68 3.87 18.68
N ASN A 521 12.30 3.45 17.46
CA ASN A 521 12.86 2.25 16.82
C ASN A 521 14.33 2.48 16.45
N PRO A 522 15.14 1.42 16.37
CA PRO A 522 16.48 1.50 15.82
C PRO A 522 16.44 2.02 14.37
N ASP A 523 17.40 2.89 14.06
CA ASP A 523 17.52 3.41 12.70
C ASP A 523 18.15 2.36 11.78
N PRO A 524 17.52 1.97 10.64
CA PRO A 524 18.08 1.01 9.70
C PRO A 524 19.49 1.36 9.20
N VAL A 525 19.83 2.64 9.15
CA VAL A 525 21.15 3.12 8.72
C VAL A 525 22.28 2.58 9.60
N LEU A 526 22.02 2.30 10.88
CA LEU A 526 22.99 1.71 11.81
C LEU A 526 23.47 0.32 11.36
N TYR A 527 22.68 -0.41 10.62
CA TYR A 527 23.00 -1.74 10.13
C TYR A 527 23.72 -1.77 8.79
N ARG A 528 23.94 -0.62 8.14
CA ARG A 528 24.53 -0.51 6.79
C ARG A 528 25.83 -1.30 6.63
N GLY A 529 26.72 -1.26 7.62
CA GLY A 529 28.01 -1.93 7.56
C GLY A 529 27.96 -3.45 7.73
N SER A 530 26.98 -3.97 8.46
CA SER A 530 26.85 -5.40 8.79
C SER A 530 26.06 -6.19 7.75
N LEU A 531 25.25 -5.52 6.93
CA LEU A 531 24.32 -6.15 5.98
C LEU A 531 24.84 -6.12 4.53
N TRP A 532 25.95 -5.45 4.32
CA TRP A 532 26.53 -5.31 2.98
C TRP A 532 27.25 -6.60 2.57
N ARG A 533 26.74 -7.29 1.52
CA ARG A 533 27.24 -8.46 0.74
C ARG A 533 26.90 -9.83 1.29
#